data_e02a58d8e7e50efd55f3ee19b3f487d8
#
_entry.id   e02a58d8e7e50efd55f3ee19b3f487d8
#
_cell.length_a   1.000
_cell.length_b   1.000
_cell.length_c   1.000
_cell.angle_alpha   90.00
_cell.angle_beta   90.00
_cell.angle_gamma   90.00
#
_symmetry.space_group_name_H-M   'P 1'
#
loop_
_entity.id
_entity.type
_entity.pdbx_description
1 polymer ?
#
loop_
_entity_poly.entity_id
_entity_poly.type
_entity_poly.pdbx_seq_one_letter_code
_entity_poly.pdbx_strand_id
1 'polypeptide(L)'
;MLSTDLLFFYRQVSHQVLTVVDVETTGHQPDSSRVIEISVLQASLESGIHHQQTHLINPQVPVPPSITQFTGISQEMVAQAPLAEDVWQDYLPLLNMGTLTAHNLSFDYGFLQSEFRHLDIGFTRPNSEQLCTVILARLMLPDLPSRSLPNLVQHFDFPIATSHRAEADTLACWLLAKLLLTEIQNESDETLLDRFAKQWLSLRDAAAILGMSTQQARAALKRSHVKPRLVGQYRTPQYQRGDVEQLFRANQSSNQLSLLQDF
;
A
#
# COMPACT_ATOMS: atom_id res chain seq x y z
N MET A 1 -13.05 0.31 -5.88
CA MET A 1 -13.89 0.24 -4.67
C MET A 1 -14.47 1.60 -4.38
N LEU A 2 -15.74 1.69 -3.97
CA LEU A 2 -16.41 2.91 -3.50
C LEU A 2 -15.94 3.26 -2.08
N SER A 3 -16.19 4.49 -1.64
CA SER A 3 -15.84 4.94 -0.28
C SER A 3 -16.48 4.07 0.80
N THR A 4 -17.72 3.61 0.61
CA THR A 4 -18.40 2.70 1.52
C THR A 4 -17.70 1.35 1.64
N ASP A 5 -17.24 0.78 0.52
CA ASP A 5 -16.51 -0.49 0.51
C ASP A 5 -15.14 -0.35 1.17
N LEU A 6 -14.46 0.80 0.95
CA LEU A 6 -13.19 1.11 1.61
C LEU A 6 -13.37 1.25 3.11
N LEU A 7 -14.42 1.95 3.55
CA LEU A 7 -14.71 2.11 4.97
C LEU A 7 -14.95 0.76 5.63
N PHE A 8 -15.77 -0.08 5.03
CA PHE A 8 -16.04 -1.43 5.53
C PHE A 8 -14.74 -2.26 5.61
N PHE A 9 -13.92 -2.24 4.54
CA PHE A 9 -12.64 -2.94 4.51
C PHE A 9 -11.70 -2.48 5.63
N TYR A 10 -11.47 -1.18 5.78
CA TYR A 10 -10.55 -0.67 6.80
C TYR A 10 -11.07 -0.88 8.23
N ARG A 11 -12.37 -0.82 8.44
CA ARG A 11 -12.99 -1.20 9.72
C ARG A 11 -12.72 -2.66 10.06
N GLN A 12 -12.86 -3.57 9.10
CA GLN A 12 -12.52 -4.98 9.32
C GLN A 12 -11.03 -5.17 9.61
N VAL A 13 -10.16 -4.58 8.79
CA VAL A 13 -8.70 -4.69 8.95
C VAL A 13 -8.24 -4.14 10.30
N SER A 14 -8.88 -3.11 10.83
CA SER A 14 -8.51 -2.52 12.12
C SER A 14 -8.69 -3.46 13.33
N HIS A 15 -9.42 -4.57 13.18
CA HIS A 15 -9.60 -5.61 14.19
C HIS A 15 -8.73 -6.86 13.95
N GLN A 16 -7.88 -6.83 12.92
CA GLN A 16 -7.05 -7.98 12.56
C GLN A 16 -5.61 -7.81 13.03
N VAL A 17 -4.88 -8.92 13.03
CA VAL A 17 -3.42 -8.89 13.11
C VAL A 17 -2.89 -8.38 11.77
N LEU A 18 -1.99 -7.41 11.82
CA LEU A 18 -1.24 -6.94 10.67
C LEU A 18 0.12 -7.65 10.65
N THR A 19 0.48 -8.21 9.51
CA THR A 19 1.83 -8.69 9.22
C THR A 19 2.50 -7.64 8.36
N VAL A 20 3.24 -6.74 9.01
CA VAL A 20 3.94 -5.65 8.35
C VAL A 20 5.27 -6.19 7.83
N VAL A 21 5.54 -5.97 6.55
CA VAL A 21 6.76 -6.41 5.88
C VAL A 21 7.44 -5.23 5.19
N ASP A 22 8.75 -5.26 5.16
CA ASP A 22 9.59 -4.39 4.37
C ASP A 22 10.81 -5.18 3.88
N VAL A 23 11.27 -4.91 2.65
CA VAL A 23 12.42 -5.56 2.05
C VAL A 23 13.39 -4.55 1.47
N GLU A 24 14.70 -4.74 1.77
CA GLU A 24 15.78 -4.10 1.04
C GLU A 24 16.28 -5.03 -0.08
N THR A 25 16.64 -4.44 -1.21
CA THR A 25 16.87 -5.21 -2.44
C THR A 25 18.09 -4.73 -3.21
N THR A 26 18.62 -5.56 -4.11
CA THR A 26 19.72 -5.17 -5.00
C THR A 26 19.31 -4.23 -6.13
N GLY A 27 18.00 -3.91 -6.26
CA GLY A 27 17.46 -3.03 -7.31
C GLY A 27 15.94 -2.98 -7.28
N HIS A 28 15.33 -2.37 -8.28
CA HIS A 28 13.89 -2.06 -8.27
C HIS A 28 12.98 -3.08 -8.96
N GLN A 29 13.56 -4.06 -9.67
CA GLN A 29 12.79 -5.00 -10.49
C GLN A 29 12.85 -6.39 -9.89
N PRO A 30 11.72 -6.97 -9.42
CA PRO A 30 11.70 -8.30 -8.79
C PRO A 30 12.26 -9.43 -9.67
N ASP A 31 12.09 -9.33 -11.01
CA ASP A 31 12.56 -10.38 -11.92
C ASP A 31 14.09 -10.36 -12.15
N SER A 32 14.80 -9.29 -11.80
CA SER A 32 16.25 -9.13 -12.05
C SER A 32 17.04 -8.71 -10.81
N SER A 33 16.38 -8.55 -9.68
CA SER A 33 16.99 -8.13 -8.42
C SER A 33 16.61 -9.11 -7.31
N ARG A 34 17.40 -9.13 -6.24
CA ARG A 34 17.23 -10.05 -5.11
C ARG A 34 17.03 -9.28 -3.82
N VAL A 35 16.35 -9.87 -2.87
CA VAL A 35 16.22 -9.35 -1.50
C VAL A 35 17.55 -9.54 -0.75
N ILE A 36 17.97 -8.51 -0.02
CA ILE A 36 19.19 -8.49 0.81
C ILE A 36 18.90 -8.30 2.31
N GLU A 37 17.73 -7.79 2.66
CA GLU A 37 17.23 -7.72 4.02
C GLU A 37 15.71 -7.89 3.99
N ILE A 38 15.16 -8.62 4.95
CA ILE A 38 13.72 -8.68 5.20
C ILE A 38 13.45 -8.39 6.66
N SER A 39 12.40 -7.62 6.93
CA SER A 39 11.83 -7.47 8.26
C SER A 39 10.35 -7.79 8.22
N VAL A 40 9.88 -8.52 9.23
CA VAL A 40 8.46 -8.78 9.47
C VAL A 40 8.13 -8.42 10.91
N LEU A 41 7.07 -7.63 11.07
CA LEU A 41 6.52 -7.22 12.36
C LEU A 41 5.04 -7.63 12.39
N GLN A 42 4.64 -8.39 13.40
CA GLN A 42 3.25 -8.75 13.65
C GLN A 42 2.68 -7.97 14.83
N ALA A 43 1.56 -7.30 14.60
CA ALA A 43 0.92 -6.45 15.59
C ALA A 43 -0.59 -6.38 15.39
N SER A 44 -1.32 -5.99 16.44
CA SER A 44 -2.73 -5.60 16.35
C SER A 44 -2.97 -4.30 17.09
N LEU A 45 -4.05 -3.59 16.78
CA LEU A 45 -4.40 -2.36 17.49
C LEU A 45 -4.69 -2.61 18.97
N GLU A 46 -5.22 -3.79 19.30
CA GLU A 46 -5.61 -4.17 20.66
C GLU A 46 -4.40 -4.50 21.54
N SER A 47 -3.46 -5.33 21.04
CA SER A 47 -2.36 -5.88 21.86
C SER A 47 -0.98 -5.33 21.50
N GLY A 48 -0.87 -4.47 20.49
CA GLY A 48 0.41 -3.91 20.06
C GLY A 48 1.26 -4.92 19.28
N ILE A 49 2.58 -4.76 19.35
CA ILE A 49 3.55 -5.63 18.67
C ILE A 49 3.69 -6.94 19.48
N HIS A 50 3.51 -8.08 18.78
CA HIS A 50 3.70 -9.41 19.39
C HIS A 50 4.95 -10.11 18.87
N HIS A 51 5.39 -9.79 17.65
CA HIS A 51 6.56 -10.41 17.03
C HIS A 51 7.25 -9.40 16.12
N GLN A 52 8.57 -9.44 16.12
CA GLN A 52 9.41 -8.71 15.14
C GLN A 52 10.66 -9.53 14.87
N GLN A 53 10.99 -9.68 13.60
CA GLN A 53 12.12 -10.47 13.14
C GLN A 53 12.71 -9.82 11.90
N THR A 54 14.05 -9.70 11.87
CA THR A 54 14.78 -9.10 10.75
C THR A 54 16.01 -9.95 10.44
N HIS A 55 16.24 -10.23 9.15
CA HIS A 55 17.42 -10.94 8.67
C HIS A 55 18.00 -10.30 7.43
N LEU A 56 19.33 -10.20 7.41
CA LEU A 56 20.07 -10.05 6.17
C LEU A 56 20.01 -11.37 5.40
N ILE A 57 20.03 -11.30 4.08
CA ILE A 57 20.00 -12.45 3.17
C ILE A 57 21.19 -12.36 2.22
N ASN A 58 21.89 -13.46 2.03
CA ASN A 58 22.88 -13.57 0.98
C ASN A 58 22.17 -13.73 -0.38
N PRO A 59 22.19 -12.70 -1.24
CA PRO A 59 21.47 -12.74 -2.51
C PRO A 59 22.17 -13.60 -3.57
N GLN A 60 23.41 -14.03 -3.32
CA GLN A 60 24.30 -14.72 -4.27
C GLN A 60 24.58 -13.93 -5.57
N VAL A 61 24.30 -12.63 -5.54
CA VAL A 61 24.60 -11.69 -6.63
C VAL A 61 25.27 -10.43 -6.04
N PRO A 62 25.99 -9.65 -6.84
CA PRO A 62 26.62 -8.42 -6.36
C PRO A 62 25.59 -7.39 -5.85
N VAL A 63 25.90 -6.72 -4.74
CA VAL A 63 25.16 -5.55 -4.26
C VAL A 63 25.71 -4.30 -4.95
N PRO A 64 24.90 -3.57 -5.73
CA PRO A 64 25.36 -2.35 -6.39
C PRO A 64 25.81 -1.29 -5.37
N PRO A 65 26.89 -0.52 -5.64
CA PRO A 65 27.36 0.53 -4.72
C PRO A 65 26.31 1.58 -4.38
N SER A 66 25.39 1.87 -5.30
CA SER A 66 24.27 2.80 -5.06
C SER A 66 23.27 2.26 -4.02
N ILE A 67 23.07 0.94 -3.98
CA ILE A 67 22.23 0.29 -2.97
C ILE A 67 22.92 0.34 -1.61
N THR A 68 24.21 0.01 -1.55
CA THR A 68 24.98 0.15 -0.29
C THR A 68 24.96 1.58 0.23
N GLN A 69 25.10 2.57 -0.64
CA GLN A 69 25.00 3.98 -0.24
C GLN A 69 23.62 4.36 0.30
N PHE A 70 22.56 3.77 -0.25
CA PHE A 70 21.17 4.05 0.11
C PHE A 70 20.74 3.35 1.40
N THR A 71 21.04 2.04 1.52
CA THR A 71 20.56 1.18 2.63
C THR A 71 21.59 1.01 3.75
N GLY A 72 22.88 1.29 3.48
CA GLY A 72 24.00 0.96 4.36
C GLY A 72 24.39 -0.53 4.35
N ILE A 73 23.71 -1.37 3.55
CA ILE A 73 24.00 -2.82 3.48
C ILE A 73 25.10 -3.05 2.45
N SER A 74 26.26 -3.52 2.93
CA SER A 74 27.42 -3.78 2.07
C SER A 74 27.46 -5.22 1.55
N GLN A 75 28.26 -5.44 0.50
CA GLN A 75 28.53 -6.78 -0.03
C GLN A 75 29.11 -7.73 1.03
N GLU A 76 29.97 -7.23 1.91
CA GLU A 76 30.59 -8.01 2.98
C GLU A 76 29.55 -8.46 4.01
N MET A 77 28.59 -7.63 4.33
CA MET A 77 27.50 -7.96 5.27
C MET A 77 26.65 -9.10 4.73
N VAL A 78 26.20 -9.02 3.46
CA VAL A 78 25.34 -10.06 2.88
C VAL A 78 26.10 -11.33 2.54
N ALA A 79 27.41 -11.25 2.27
CA ALA A 79 28.22 -12.46 2.00
C ALA A 79 28.31 -13.40 3.22
N GLN A 80 28.15 -12.87 4.41
CA GLN A 80 28.14 -13.62 5.68
C GLN A 80 26.72 -13.98 6.17
N ALA A 81 25.69 -13.48 5.49
CA ALA A 81 24.31 -13.74 5.83
C ALA A 81 23.86 -15.15 5.39
N PRO A 82 22.78 -15.69 6.01
CA PRO A 82 22.17 -16.94 5.57
C PRO A 82 21.73 -16.88 4.10
N LEU A 83 21.63 -18.07 3.48
CA LEU A 83 21.09 -18.17 2.13
C LEU A 83 19.57 -17.92 2.12
N ALA A 84 19.06 -17.50 0.97
CA ALA A 84 17.63 -17.24 0.79
C ALA A 84 16.76 -18.43 1.16
N GLU A 85 17.18 -19.65 0.80
CA GLU A 85 16.47 -20.91 1.09
C GLU A 85 16.18 -21.09 2.58
N ASP A 86 17.15 -20.78 3.42
CA ASP A 86 17.01 -20.94 4.89
C ASP A 86 16.08 -19.86 5.45
N VAL A 87 16.27 -18.60 5.03
CA VAL A 87 15.50 -17.47 5.56
C VAL A 87 14.04 -17.56 5.15
N TRP A 88 13.75 -17.82 3.88
CA TRP A 88 12.36 -17.82 3.40
C TRP A 88 11.48 -18.91 3.99
N GLN A 89 12.05 -20.06 4.40
CA GLN A 89 11.31 -21.10 5.09
C GLN A 89 10.76 -20.62 6.45
N ASP A 90 11.55 -19.82 7.18
CA ASP A 90 11.14 -19.27 8.47
C ASP A 90 10.10 -18.14 8.31
N TYR A 91 10.18 -17.39 7.22
CA TYR A 91 9.28 -16.26 6.99
C TYR A 91 7.94 -16.64 6.37
N LEU A 92 7.86 -17.73 5.61
CA LEU A 92 6.63 -18.13 4.93
C LEU A 92 5.42 -18.28 5.88
N PRO A 93 5.53 -18.92 7.06
CA PRO A 93 4.43 -19.00 8.02
C PRO A 93 3.98 -17.62 8.51
N LEU A 94 4.92 -16.72 8.79
CA LEU A 94 4.63 -15.35 9.25
C LEU A 94 3.89 -14.55 8.18
N LEU A 95 4.37 -14.59 6.94
CA LEU A 95 3.81 -13.87 5.79
C LEU A 95 2.42 -14.37 5.37
N ASN A 96 2.04 -15.58 5.77
CA ASN A 96 0.71 -16.15 5.56
C ASN A 96 -0.30 -15.82 6.67
N MET A 97 0.11 -15.16 7.73
CA MET A 97 -0.77 -14.75 8.83
C MET A 97 -1.34 -13.34 8.63
N GLY A 98 -2.52 -13.09 9.18
CA GLY A 98 -3.13 -11.77 9.27
C GLY A 98 -3.25 -11.02 7.93
N THR A 99 -3.31 -9.70 7.99
CA THR A 99 -3.32 -8.83 6.81
C THR A 99 -1.90 -8.42 6.44
N LEU A 100 -1.42 -8.84 5.26
CA LEU A 100 -0.12 -8.46 4.74
C LEU A 100 -0.07 -6.97 4.47
N THR A 101 0.82 -6.28 5.16
CA THR A 101 0.87 -4.82 5.21
C THR A 101 2.26 -4.32 4.84
N ALA A 102 2.35 -3.29 3.97
CA ALA A 102 3.60 -2.61 3.68
C ALA A 102 3.37 -1.15 3.27
N HIS A 103 4.43 -0.35 3.32
CA HIS A 103 4.41 1.00 2.78
C HIS A 103 4.83 0.98 1.30
N ASN A 104 3.85 0.98 0.39
CA ASN A 104 3.96 0.64 -1.04
C ASN A 104 3.99 -0.87 -1.31
N LEU A 105 3.04 -1.57 -0.74
CA LEU A 105 2.92 -3.03 -0.73
C LEU A 105 3.18 -3.72 -2.09
N SER A 106 2.84 -3.08 -3.21
CA SER A 106 3.08 -3.68 -4.54
C SER A 106 4.56 -3.95 -4.82
N PHE A 107 5.47 -3.17 -4.22
CA PHE A 107 6.91 -3.38 -4.33
C PHE A 107 7.33 -4.62 -3.53
N ASP A 108 7.08 -4.61 -2.23
CA ASP A 108 7.45 -5.71 -1.33
C ASP A 108 6.81 -7.03 -1.77
N TYR A 109 5.52 -7.00 -2.07
CA TYR A 109 4.78 -8.17 -2.52
C TYR A 109 5.34 -8.76 -3.82
N GLY A 110 5.74 -7.92 -4.78
CA GLY A 110 6.40 -8.37 -6.00
C GLY A 110 7.71 -9.10 -5.73
N PHE A 111 8.53 -8.61 -4.79
CA PHE A 111 9.76 -9.28 -4.37
C PHE A 111 9.50 -10.56 -3.61
N LEU A 112 8.55 -10.58 -2.68
CA LEU A 112 8.14 -11.81 -1.99
C LEU A 112 7.72 -12.91 -3.00
N GLN A 113 6.88 -12.55 -3.97
CA GLN A 113 6.46 -13.49 -5.01
C GLN A 113 7.64 -13.99 -5.85
N SER A 114 8.60 -13.13 -6.17
CA SER A 114 9.79 -13.50 -6.94
C SER A 114 10.72 -14.44 -6.15
N GLU A 115 11.00 -14.10 -4.89
CA GLU A 115 11.87 -14.92 -4.04
C GLU A 115 11.28 -16.31 -3.78
N PHE A 116 10.00 -16.40 -3.45
CA PHE A 116 9.34 -17.70 -3.28
C PHE A 116 9.28 -18.50 -4.58
N ARG A 117 9.13 -17.85 -5.74
CA ARG A 117 9.18 -18.52 -7.04
C ARG A 117 10.56 -19.13 -7.32
N HIS A 118 11.65 -18.51 -6.87
CA HIS A 118 12.99 -19.09 -6.97
C HIS A 118 13.16 -20.38 -6.15
N LEU A 119 12.29 -20.60 -5.17
CA LEU A 119 12.23 -21.80 -4.35
C LEU A 119 11.13 -22.79 -4.78
N ASP A 120 10.53 -22.59 -5.97
CA ASP A 120 9.39 -23.34 -6.47
C ASP A 120 8.16 -23.32 -5.53
N ILE A 121 8.03 -22.27 -4.71
CA ILE A 121 6.90 -22.05 -3.81
C ILE A 121 5.97 -20.99 -4.39
N GLY A 122 4.68 -21.32 -4.50
CA GLY A 122 3.65 -20.34 -4.85
C GLY A 122 3.30 -19.48 -3.65
N PHE A 123 3.50 -18.16 -3.74
CA PHE A 123 3.10 -17.20 -2.70
C PHE A 123 2.06 -16.23 -3.25
N THR A 124 0.84 -16.30 -2.71
CA THR A 124 -0.26 -15.41 -3.08
C THR A 124 -1.10 -15.05 -1.88
N ARG A 125 -1.52 -13.78 -1.82
CA ARG A 125 -2.46 -13.28 -0.81
C ARG A 125 -3.63 -12.60 -1.53
N PRO A 126 -4.89 -12.88 -1.15
CA PRO A 126 -6.05 -12.21 -1.73
C PRO A 126 -6.03 -10.71 -1.39
N ASN A 127 -6.59 -9.88 -2.26
CA ASN A 127 -6.62 -8.43 -2.05
C ASN A 127 -7.34 -8.01 -0.75
N SER A 128 -8.27 -8.84 -0.26
CA SER A 128 -8.95 -8.65 1.03
C SER A 128 -8.03 -8.82 2.25
N GLU A 129 -6.86 -9.39 2.05
CA GLU A 129 -5.85 -9.62 3.08
C GLU A 129 -4.57 -8.80 2.82
N GLN A 130 -4.69 -7.71 2.08
CA GLN A 130 -3.58 -6.83 1.72
C GLN A 130 -3.87 -5.39 2.13
N LEU A 131 -2.96 -4.75 2.84
CA LEU A 131 -3.04 -3.36 3.28
C LEU A 131 -1.82 -2.56 2.80
N CYS A 132 -2.03 -1.60 1.91
CA CYS A 132 -0.99 -0.65 1.52
C CYS A 132 -1.17 0.66 2.29
N THR A 133 -0.22 0.99 3.18
CA THR A 133 -0.31 2.20 4.00
C THR A 133 -0.15 3.50 3.20
N VAL A 134 0.47 3.47 2.00
CA VAL A 134 0.47 4.63 1.08
C VAL A 134 -0.95 4.93 0.59
N ILE A 135 -1.71 3.88 0.24
CA ILE A 135 -3.11 4.03 -0.22
C ILE A 135 -3.98 4.55 0.91
N LEU A 136 -3.83 3.95 2.10
CA LEU A 136 -4.52 4.39 3.31
C LEU A 136 -4.19 5.85 3.65
N ALA A 137 -2.91 6.22 3.62
CA ALA A 137 -2.49 7.61 3.88
C ALA A 137 -3.02 8.60 2.83
N ARG A 138 -3.12 8.22 1.56
CA ARG A 138 -3.75 9.06 0.53
C ARG A 138 -5.23 9.29 0.77
N LEU A 139 -5.90 8.33 1.39
CA LEU A 139 -7.31 8.40 1.72
C LEU A 139 -7.57 9.26 2.97
N MET A 140 -6.78 9.01 4.03
CA MET A 140 -6.96 9.62 5.34
C MET A 140 -6.35 11.02 5.45
N LEU A 141 -5.32 11.31 4.63
CA LEU A 141 -4.51 12.54 4.68
C LEU A 141 -4.51 13.23 3.30
N PRO A 142 -5.68 13.61 2.74
CA PRO A 142 -5.78 14.10 1.35
C PRO A 142 -5.01 15.40 1.10
N ASP A 143 -4.74 16.19 2.15
CA ASP A 143 -4.12 17.52 2.05
C ASP A 143 -2.60 17.51 2.20
N LEU A 144 -1.99 16.39 2.63
CA LEU A 144 -0.53 16.31 2.74
C LEU A 144 0.14 16.35 1.36
N PRO A 145 1.27 17.05 1.22
CA PRO A 145 2.00 17.13 -0.05
C PRO A 145 2.70 15.82 -0.43
N SER A 146 3.14 15.03 0.56
CA SER A 146 3.85 13.78 0.37
C SER A 146 3.32 12.68 1.31
N ARG A 147 3.36 11.42 0.86
CA ARG A 147 3.04 10.22 1.63
C ARG A 147 4.21 9.23 1.56
N SER A 148 5.44 9.69 1.33
CA SER A 148 6.61 8.84 1.53
C SER A 148 6.80 8.57 3.02
N LEU A 149 7.28 7.38 3.37
CA LEU A 149 7.43 6.97 4.77
C LEU A 149 8.31 7.94 5.57
N PRO A 150 9.47 8.41 5.06
CA PRO A 150 10.29 9.40 5.78
C PRO A 150 9.55 10.71 6.06
N ASN A 151 8.75 11.21 5.10
CA ASN A 151 7.98 12.44 5.31
C ASN A 151 6.85 12.25 6.33
N LEU A 152 6.24 11.07 6.38
CA LEU A 152 5.21 10.76 7.37
C LEU A 152 5.82 10.54 8.76
N VAL A 153 6.98 9.90 8.85
CA VAL A 153 7.76 9.79 10.10
C VAL A 153 8.05 11.16 10.68
N GLN A 154 8.54 12.07 9.85
CA GLN A 154 8.81 13.47 10.26
C GLN A 154 7.52 14.22 10.62
N HIS A 155 6.47 14.07 9.83
CA HIS A 155 5.20 14.79 10.03
C HIS A 155 4.51 14.42 11.35
N PHE A 156 4.56 13.14 11.73
CA PHE A 156 3.94 12.61 12.95
C PHE A 156 4.92 12.48 14.12
N ASP A 157 6.16 12.91 13.94
CA ASP A 157 7.24 12.80 14.96
C ASP A 157 7.36 11.36 15.52
N PHE A 158 7.35 10.36 14.60
CA PHE A 158 7.52 8.98 15.03
C PHE A 158 8.94 8.76 15.57
N PRO A 159 9.12 7.99 16.66
CA PRO A 159 10.42 7.75 17.28
C PRO A 159 11.26 6.74 16.48
N ILE A 160 11.58 7.07 15.23
CA ILE A 160 12.37 6.25 14.30
C ILE A 160 13.70 6.94 14.07
N ALA A 161 14.80 6.27 14.44
CA ALA A 161 16.14 6.86 14.40
C ALA A 161 16.80 6.82 13.02
N THR A 162 16.50 5.80 12.20
CA THR A 162 17.08 5.56 10.87
C THR A 162 16.01 5.13 9.88
N SER A 163 16.08 5.62 8.64
CA SER A 163 15.31 5.10 7.51
C SER A 163 16.22 4.26 6.59
N HIS A 164 15.60 3.52 5.66
CA HIS A 164 16.29 2.63 4.72
C HIS A 164 16.99 1.44 5.38
N ARG A 165 16.35 0.89 6.41
CA ARG A 165 16.61 -0.41 7.00
C ARG A 165 15.26 -1.06 7.26
N ALA A 166 15.08 -2.28 6.81
CA ALA A 166 13.79 -2.96 6.82
C ALA A 166 13.15 -3.01 8.22
N GLU A 167 13.94 -3.14 9.29
CA GLU A 167 13.43 -3.11 10.67
C GLU A 167 12.80 -1.77 11.06
N ALA A 168 13.47 -0.68 10.74
CA ALA A 168 12.99 0.67 11.04
C ALA A 168 11.76 1.02 10.20
N ASP A 169 11.76 0.62 8.93
CA ASP A 169 10.68 0.93 7.99
C ASP A 169 9.42 0.08 8.27
N THR A 170 9.55 -1.19 8.72
CA THR A 170 8.40 -1.96 9.24
C THR A 170 7.80 -1.32 10.50
N LEU A 171 8.63 -0.84 11.42
CA LEU A 171 8.15 -0.15 12.63
C LEU A 171 7.43 1.16 12.26
N ALA A 172 8.00 1.97 11.36
CA ALA A 172 7.37 3.20 10.87
C ALA A 172 6.04 2.92 10.17
N CYS A 173 6.00 1.89 9.32
CA CYS A 173 4.79 1.45 8.63
C CYS A 173 3.70 1.01 9.62
N TRP A 174 4.08 0.25 10.67
CA TRP A 174 3.17 -0.13 11.75
C TRP A 174 2.62 1.08 12.50
N LEU A 175 3.47 2.03 12.92
CA LEU A 175 3.04 3.23 13.64
C LEU A 175 2.05 4.06 12.80
N LEU A 176 2.30 4.18 11.50
CA LEU A 176 1.38 4.84 10.57
C LEU A 176 0.05 4.08 10.46
N ALA A 177 0.11 2.75 10.25
CA ALA A 177 -1.10 1.92 10.16
C ALA A 177 -1.92 2.00 11.45
N LYS A 178 -1.26 1.89 12.62
CA LYS A 178 -1.88 2.03 13.94
C LYS A 178 -2.59 3.37 14.08
N LEU A 179 -1.92 4.48 13.75
CA LEU A 179 -2.49 5.82 13.84
C LEU A 179 -3.77 5.94 13.00
N LEU A 180 -3.67 5.62 11.72
CA LEU A 180 -4.77 5.83 10.78
C LEU A 180 -5.93 4.85 10.99
N LEU A 181 -5.65 3.59 11.32
CA LEU A 181 -6.70 2.60 11.60
C LEU A 181 -7.40 2.87 12.94
N THR A 182 -6.68 3.37 13.95
CA THR A 182 -7.28 3.80 15.22
C THR A 182 -8.24 4.98 14.99
N GLU A 183 -7.87 5.92 14.13
CA GLU A 183 -8.77 7.01 13.74
C GLU A 183 -10.02 6.49 13.02
N ILE A 184 -9.84 5.52 12.09
CA ILE A 184 -10.98 4.87 11.42
C ILE A 184 -11.90 4.14 12.40
N GLN A 185 -11.37 3.53 13.47
CA GLN A 185 -12.21 2.89 14.49
C GLN A 185 -13.05 3.89 15.29
N ASN A 186 -12.51 5.06 15.57
CA ASN A 186 -13.10 6.00 16.53
C ASN A 186 -14.01 7.06 15.88
N GLU A 187 -13.78 7.39 14.62
CA GLU A 187 -14.55 8.41 13.91
C GLU A 187 -15.89 7.87 13.39
N SER A 188 -16.87 8.77 13.21
CA SER A 188 -18.15 8.42 12.58
C SER A 188 -17.99 8.09 11.10
N ASP A 189 -18.89 7.25 10.57
CA ASP A 189 -18.90 6.90 9.14
C ASP A 189 -19.08 8.14 8.26
N GLU A 190 -19.92 9.09 8.67
CA GLU A 190 -20.15 10.34 7.96
C GLU A 190 -18.86 11.15 7.83
N THR A 191 -18.13 11.36 8.94
CA THR A 191 -16.84 12.08 8.95
C THR A 191 -15.82 11.42 8.04
N LEU A 192 -15.74 10.08 8.09
CA LEU A 192 -14.78 9.33 7.27
C LEU A 192 -15.15 9.37 5.79
N LEU A 193 -16.41 9.20 5.44
CA LEU A 193 -16.89 9.27 4.05
C LEU A 193 -16.68 10.66 3.45
N ASP A 194 -16.90 11.73 4.22
CA ASP A 194 -16.60 13.11 3.81
C ASP A 194 -15.11 13.34 3.59
N ARG A 195 -14.26 12.73 4.42
CA ARG A 195 -12.80 12.76 4.23
C ARG A 195 -12.38 12.00 2.98
N PHE A 196 -12.91 10.79 2.78
CA PHE A 196 -12.63 9.96 1.61
C PHE A 196 -13.03 10.66 0.32
N ALA A 197 -14.15 11.38 0.31
CA ALA A 197 -14.60 12.15 -0.84
C ALA A 197 -13.59 13.22 -1.30
N LYS A 198 -12.72 13.73 -0.41
CA LYS A 198 -11.67 14.71 -0.72
C LYS A 198 -10.43 14.09 -1.36
N GLN A 199 -10.30 12.75 -1.39
CA GLN A 199 -9.15 12.08 -2.02
C GLN A 199 -9.05 12.46 -3.51
N TRP A 200 -7.82 12.79 -3.95
CA TRP A 200 -7.53 13.04 -5.35
C TRP A 200 -7.14 11.73 -6.06
N LEU A 201 -7.92 11.37 -7.04
CA LEU A 201 -7.75 10.15 -7.85
C LEU A 201 -7.06 10.48 -9.17
N SER A 202 -6.20 9.56 -9.62
CA SER A 202 -5.74 9.57 -11.02
C SER A 202 -6.90 9.26 -11.97
N LEU A 203 -6.75 9.60 -13.26
CA LEU A 203 -7.74 9.22 -14.26
C LEU A 203 -7.94 7.69 -14.34
N ARG A 204 -6.88 6.92 -14.10
CA ARG A 204 -6.93 5.45 -14.06
C ARG A 204 -7.81 4.95 -12.91
N ASP A 205 -7.64 5.51 -11.71
CA ASP A 205 -8.42 5.13 -10.54
C ASP A 205 -9.88 5.56 -10.67
N ALA A 206 -10.13 6.76 -11.22
CA ALA A 206 -11.47 7.23 -11.54
C ALA A 206 -12.17 6.32 -12.56
N ALA A 207 -11.46 5.90 -13.61
CA ALA A 207 -11.97 4.96 -14.61
C ALA A 207 -12.34 3.60 -13.99
N ALA A 208 -11.50 3.10 -13.07
CA ALA A 208 -11.78 1.86 -12.34
C ALA A 208 -13.05 1.95 -11.48
N ILE A 209 -13.29 3.09 -10.79
CA ILE A 209 -14.53 3.33 -10.03
C ILE A 209 -15.74 3.37 -10.96
N LEU A 210 -15.61 4.06 -12.11
CA LEU A 210 -16.71 4.20 -13.07
C LEU A 210 -16.98 2.92 -13.87
N GLY A 211 -16.13 1.90 -13.80
CA GLY A 211 -16.24 0.68 -14.60
C GLY A 211 -16.03 0.92 -16.10
N MET A 212 -15.16 1.87 -16.45
CA MET A 212 -14.96 2.35 -17.81
C MET A 212 -13.49 2.30 -18.22
N SER A 213 -13.21 2.33 -19.54
CA SER A 213 -11.86 2.65 -20.02
C SER A 213 -11.46 4.09 -19.64
N THR A 214 -10.16 4.38 -19.56
CA THR A 214 -9.68 5.74 -19.24
C THR A 214 -10.17 6.79 -20.24
N GLN A 215 -10.33 6.42 -21.51
CA GLN A 215 -10.87 7.31 -22.56
C GLN A 215 -12.36 7.65 -22.31
N GLN A 216 -13.16 6.62 -22.00
CA GLN A 216 -14.57 6.79 -21.68
C GLN A 216 -14.78 7.59 -20.39
N ALA A 217 -14.01 7.28 -19.35
CA ALA A 217 -14.05 7.99 -18.07
C ALA A 217 -13.71 9.49 -18.25
N ARG A 218 -12.67 9.82 -19.03
CA ARG A 218 -12.31 11.21 -19.35
C ARG A 218 -13.47 11.95 -20.03
N ALA A 219 -14.11 11.31 -21.01
CA ALA A 219 -15.24 11.89 -21.72
C ALA A 219 -16.46 12.08 -20.79
N ALA A 220 -16.75 11.08 -19.93
CA ALA A 220 -17.85 11.15 -18.96
C ALA A 220 -17.64 12.26 -17.92
N LEU A 221 -16.47 12.35 -17.32
CA LEU A 221 -16.10 13.38 -16.35
C LEU A 221 -16.20 14.80 -16.97
N LYS A 222 -15.75 14.94 -18.22
CA LYS A 222 -15.88 16.21 -18.95
C LYS A 222 -17.34 16.60 -19.22
N ARG A 223 -18.19 15.66 -19.66
CA ARG A 223 -19.63 15.91 -19.90
C ARG A 223 -20.37 16.30 -18.64
N SER A 224 -19.99 15.69 -17.50
CA SER A 224 -20.58 15.99 -16.19
C SER A 224 -19.95 17.19 -15.49
N HIS A 225 -19.12 17.97 -16.18
CA HIS A 225 -18.47 19.19 -15.71
C HIS A 225 -17.61 19.01 -14.46
N VAL A 226 -17.12 17.79 -14.20
CA VAL A 226 -16.19 17.50 -13.08
C VAL A 226 -14.84 18.16 -13.37
N LYS A 227 -14.43 19.08 -12.49
CA LYS A 227 -13.22 19.87 -12.67
C LYS A 227 -11.99 19.11 -12.18
N PRO A 228 -10.97 18.87 -13.03
CA PRO A 228 -9.72 18.27 -12.57
C PRO A 228 -8.81 19.29 -11.88
N ARG A 229 -8.03 18.83 -10.91
CA ARG A 229 -6.79 19.46 -10.47
C ARG A 229 -5.65 19.00 -11.39
N LEU A 230 -4.80 19.90 -11.86
CA LEU A 230 -3.64 19.55 -12.68
C LEU A 230 -2.38 19.56 -11.80
N VAL A 231 -1.64 18.43 -11.76
CA VAL A 231 -0.47 18.26 -10.90
C VAL A 231 0.79 17.93 -11.70
N GLY A 232 1.95 18.35 -11.14
CA GLY A 232 3.28 18.09 -11.71
C GLY A 232 3.55 18.87 -12.99
N GLN A 233 4.78 18.74 -13.50
CA GLN A 233 5.23 19.44 -14.73
C GLN A 233 4.44 19.03 -15.99
N TYR A 234 3.91 17.80 -16.01
CA TYR A 234 3.10 17.28 -17.12
C TYR A 234 1.61 17.61 -16.99
N ARG A 235 1.21 18.43 -16.00
CA ARG A 235 -0.17 18.83 -15.75
C ARG A 235 -1.15 17.63 -15.76
N THR A 236 -0.78 16.55 -15.09
CA THR A 236 -1.58 15.33 -15.02
C THR A 236 -2.90 15.59 -14.29
N PRO A 237 -4.07 15.28 -14.89
CA PRO A 237 -5.35 15.54 -14.27
C PRO A 237 -5.62 14.56 -13.11
N GLN A 238 -6.12 15.11 -12.00
CA GLN A 238 -6.67 14.38 -10.87
C GLN A 238 -8.08 14.86 -10.58
N TYR A 239 -8.94 13.98 -10.07
CA TYR A 239 -10.35 14.22 -9.80
C TYR A 239 -10.66 13.89 -8.35
N GLN A 240 -11.53 14.66 -7.69
CA GLN A 240 -11.97 14.30 -6.33
C GLN A 240 -12.81 13.03 -6.37
N ARG A 241 -12.57 12.14 -5.42
CA ARG A 241 -13.30 10.87 -5.29
C ARG A 241 -14.82 11.10 -5.18
N GLY A 242 -15.25 12.06 -4.38
CA GLY A 242 -16.66 12.38 -4.20
C GLY A 242 -17.37 12.69 -5.52
N ASP A 243 -16.75 13.50 -6.38
CA ASP A 243 -17.31 13.84 -7.70
C ASP A 243 -17.41 12.62 -8.62
N VAL A 244 -16.36 11.76 -8.59
CA VAL A 244 -16.33 10.52 -9.37
C VAL A 244 -17.42 9.54 -8.90
N GLU A 245 -17.59 9.38 -7.60
CA GLU A 245 -18.61 8.51 -7.03
C GLU A 245 -20.04 9.05 -7.25
N GLN A 246 -20.22 10.36 -7.23
CA GLN A 246 -21.51 10.98 -7.57
C GLN A 246 -21.88 10.68 -9.03
N LEU A 247 -20.93 10.81 -9.95
CA LEU A 247 -21.13 10.43 -11.36
C LEU A 247 -21.44 8.93 -11.52
N PHE A 248 -20.75 8.06 -10.79
CA PHE A 248 -21.03 6.63 -10.78
C PHE A 248 -22.48 6.34 -10.38
N ARG A 249 -22.97 6.93 -9.28
CA ARG A 249 -24.35 6.76 -8.79
C ARG A 249 -25.39 7.27 -9.79
N ALA A 250 -25.13 8.43 -10.41
CA ALA A 250 -26.02 8.99 -11.42
C ALA A 250 -26.16 8.07 -12.67
N ASN A 251 -25.05 7.46 -13.11
CA ASN A 251 -25.05 6.51 -14.20
C ASN A 251 -25.83 5.22 -13.87
N GLN A 252 -25.72 4.71 -12.63
CA GLN A 252 -26.46 3.54 -12.17
C GLN A 252 -27.97 3.80 -12.15
N SER A 253 -28.40 4.94 -11.63
CA SER A 253 -29.82 5.34 -11.59
C SER A 253 -30.40 5.48 -13.01
N SER A 254 -29.67 6.03 -13.94
CA SER A 254 -30.10 6.18 -15.36
C SER A 254 -30.25 4.83 -16.06
N ASN A 255 -29.35 3.88 -15.81
CA ASN A 255 -29.43 2.54 -16.37
C ASN A 255 -30.62 1.74 -15.80
N GLN A 256 -30.95 1.90 -14.52
CA GLN A 256 -32.11 1.24 -13.90
C GLN A 256 -33.43 1.79 -14.48
N LEU A 257 -33.53 3.10 -14.71
CA LEU A 257 -34.71 3.71 -15.32
C LEU A 257 -34.93 3.28 -16.77
N SER A 258 -33.85 3.12 -17.55
CA SER A 258 -33.97 2.63 -18.94
C SER A 258 -34.46 1.19 -19.01
N LEU A 259 -33.99 0.32 -18.11
CA LEU A 259 -34.44 -1.09 -18.05
C LEU A 259 -35.91 -1.24 -17.61
N LEU A 260 -36.48 -0.28 -16.90
CA LEU A 260 -37.89 -0.28 -16.49
C LEU A 260 -38.83 0.30 -17.56
N GLN A 261 -38.29 0.98 -18.58
CA GLN A 261 -39.08 1.52 -19.70
C GLN A 261 -39.23 0.54 -20.87
N ASP A 262 -38.44 -0.54 -20.86
CA ASP A 262 -38.49 -1.59 -21.88
C ASP A 262 -39.41 -2.77 -21.50
N PHE A 263 -40.23 -2.65 -20.44
CA PHE A 263 -41.30 -3.52 -20.01
C PHE A 263 -42.66 -2.81 -20.04
#